data_cf3e286ea6e441d862065b22079e2f67
#
_entry.id   cf3e286ea6e441d862065b22079e2f67
#
_cell.length_a   1.000
_cell.length_b   1.000
_cell.length_c   1.000
_cell.angle_alpha   90.00
_cell.angle_beta   90.00
_cell.angle_gamma   90.00
#
_symmetry.space_group_name_H-M   'P 1'
#
loop_
_entity.id
_entity.type
_entity.pdbx_description
1 polymer ?
#
loop_
_entity_poly.entity_id
_entity_poly.type
_entity_poly.pdbx_seq_one_letter_code
_entity_poly.pdbx_strand_id
1 'polypeptide(L)'
;IYIEAAKSRGEALDHVLFYGPPGLGKTTLAGIIANEMGTKIKVTSGPAIGKPGEMAAILNGLSEGDILFVDEIHRLNRQVEEVLYPAMEDYAIDIMIGKGESAKSIRFNLPKFTLVGATTRAGMLSAPLRDRFGVVNHMEFYTVDELKHIIVNSAKVLGVEIDDKGAYEMARRSRGTPRLANRLLKRVRDFAQVKYDGKITYDVASFALDLLEVD
;
A
#
# COMPACT_ATOMS: atom_id res chain seq x y z
N ILE A 1 14.07 -0.35 11.55
CA ILE A 1 15.39 -0.98 11.33
C ILE A 1 15.85 -0.79 9.90
N TYR A 2 15.17 -1.37 8.86
CA TYR A 2 15.62 -1.30 7.45
C TYR A 2 15.71 0.13 6.92
N ILE A 3 14.71 0.98 7.23
CA ILE A 3 14.71 2.40 6.84
C ILE A 3 15.86 3.15 7.49
N GLU A 4 16.06 2.98 8.77
CA GLU A 4 17.17 3.60 9.53
C GLU A 4 18.53 3.18 8.97
N ALA A 5 18.68 1.89 8.66
CA ALA A 5 19.90 1.37 8.08
C ALA A 5 20.19 1.95 6.69
N ALA A 6 19.19 2.02 5.83
CA ALA A 6 19.32 2.63 4.50
C ALA A 6 19.66 4.12 4.60
N LYS A 7 18.97 4.86 5.46
CA LYS A 7 19.25 6.29 5.70
C LYS A 7 20.66 6.53 6.22
N SER A 8 21.15 5.69 7.14
CA SER A 8 22.49 5.83 7.71
C SER A 8 23.60 5.60 6.66
N ARG A 9 23.33 4.79 5.65
CA ARG A 9 24.26 4.54 4.54
C ARG A 9 24.07 5.52 3.36
N GLY A 10 23.02 6.35 3.38
CA GLY A 10 22.65 7.20 2.24
C GLY A 10 22.22 6.42 1.01
N GLU A 11 21.63 5.25 1.19
CA GLU A 11 21.20 4.33 0.15
C GLU A 11 19.68 4.28 0.02
N ALA A 12 19.20 3.86 -1.15
CA ALA A 12 17.80 3.50 -1.33
C ALA A 12 17.47 2.26 -0.49
N LEU A 13 16.21 2.19 -0.04
CA LEU A 13 15.70 1.00 0.65
C LEU A 13 15.64 -0.18 -0.34
N ASP A 14 15.88 -1.40 0.14
CA ASP A 14 15.65 -2.60 -0.64
C ASP A 14 14.18 -2.71 -1.08
N HIS A 15 13.93 -3.40 -2.19
CA HIS A 15 12.57 -3.63 -2.67
C HIS A 15 11.76 -4.43 -1.65
N VAL A 16 10.52 -4.00 -1.42
CA VAL A 16 9.64 -4.51 -0.37
C VAL A 16 8.38 -5.12 -0.97
N LEU A 17 8.01 -6.31 -0.52
CA LEU A 17 6.73 -6.94 -0.82
C LEU A 17 5.87 -6.99 0.43
N PHE A 18 4.69 -6.37 0.36
CA PHE A 18 3.63 -6.55 1.35
C PHE A 18 2.61 -7.54 0.84
N TYR A 19 2.31 -8.58 1.60
CA TYR A 19 1.25 -9.51 1.26
C TYR A 19 0.35 -9.81 2.46
N GLY A 20 -0.91 -10.04 2.18
CA GLY A 20 -1.93 -10.30 3.19
C GLY A 20 -3.31 -9.81 2.76
N PRO A 21 -4.32 -9.96 3.64
CA PRO A 21 -5.68 -9.57 3.34
C PRO A 21 -5.82 -8.13 2.85
N PRO A 22 -6.84 -7.81 2.04
CA PRO A 22 -7.11 -6.44 1.62
C PRO A 22 -7.56 -5.58 2.80
N GLY A 23 -7.35 -4.27 2.70
CA GLY A 23 -7.82 -3.31 3.70
C GLY A 23 -6.90 -3.12 4.90
N LEU A 24 -5.69 -3.70 4.90
CA LEU A 24 -4.73 -3.60 6.01
C LEU A 24 -3.82 -2.37 5.95
N GLY A 25 -3.94 -1.53 4.92
CA GLY A 25 -3.18 -0.28 4.83
C GLY A 25 -1.82 -0.43 4.13
N LYS A 26 -1.67 -1.35 3.18
CA LYS A 26 -0.42 -1.54 2.41
C LYS A 26 0.01 -0.26 1.68
N THR A 27 -0.94 0.43 1.04
CA THR A 27 -0.69 1.73 0.38
C THR A 27 -0.26 2.80 1.38
N THR A 28 -0.92 2.86 2.52
CA THR A 28 -0.57 3.79 3.60
C THR A 28 0.83 3.55 4.13
N LEU A 29 1.22 2.29 4.32
CA LEU A 29 2.59 1.94 4.73
C LEU A 29 3.62 2.37 3.70
N ALA A 30 3.36 2.19 2.41
CA ALA A 30 4.25 2.66 1.35
C ALA A 30 4.43 4.19 1.39
N GLY A 31 3.35 4.93 1.64
CA GLY A 31 3.40 6.38 1.85
C GLY A 31 4.22 6.79 3.08
N ILE A 32 4.08 6.05 4.18
CA ILE A 32 4.88 6.26 5.38
C ILE A 32 6.37 6.01 5.11
N ILE A 33 6.71 4.95 4.39
CA ILE A 33 8.09 4.65 4.00
C ILE A 33 8.67 5.81 3.18
N ALA A 34 7.94 6.32 2.19
CA ALA A 34 8.38 7.45 1.38
C ALA A 34 8.63 8.70 2.23
N ASN A 35 7.73 8.99 3.16
CA ASN A 35 7.86 10.13 4.08
C ASN A 35 9.08 9.99 4.99
N GLU A 36 9.29 8.82 5.57
CA GLU A 36 10.45 8.55 6.43
C GLU A 36 11.78 8.58 5.66
N MET A 37 11.79 8.15 4.41
CA MET A 37 12.95 8.23 3.52
C MET A 37 13.17 9.64 2.94
N GLY A 38 12.21 10.56 3.08
CA GLY A 38 12.27 11.90 2.51
C GLY A 38 12.18 11.91 0.98
N THR A 39 11.49 10.96 0.39
CA THR A 39 11.36 10.78 -1.06
C THR A 39 9.89 10.85 -1.51
N LYS A 40 9.68 10.90 -2.82
CA LYS A 40 8.34 10.87 -3.41
C LYS A 40 7.87 9.44 -3.63
N ILE A 41 6.55 9.28 -3.67
CA ILE A 41 5.89 8.01 -4.01
C ILE A 41 5.08 8.17 -5.30
N LYS A 42 5.25 7.21 -6.19
CA LYS A 42 4.37 6.99 -7.34
C LYS A 42 3.50 5.77 -7.06
N VAL A 43 2.19 5.95 -7.12
CA VAL A 43 1.22 4.87 -6.86
C VAL A 43 0.60 4.41 -8.16
N THR A 44 0.64 3.11 -8.40
CA THR A 44 -0.01 2.46 -9.53
C THR A 44 -0.52 1.07 -9.11
N SER A 45 -1.04 0.31 -10.07
CA SER A 45 -1.53 -1.05 -9.82
C SER A 45 -1.18 -1.99 -10.98
N GLY A 46 -1.13 -3.29 -10.72
CA GLY A 46 -0.92 -4.28 -11.75
C GLY A 46 -1.91 -4.15 -12.92
N PRO A 47 -3.24 -4.08 -12.66
CA PRO A 47 -4.24 -3.91 -13.72
C PRO A 47 -4.10 -2.63 -14.55
N ALA A 48 -3.53 -1.57 -13.98
CA ALA A 48 -3.36 -0.29 -14.67
C ALA A 48 -2.22 -0.29 -15.70
N ILE A 49 -1.35 -1.30 -15.66
CA ILE A 49 -0.17 -1.39 -16.53
C ILE A 49 -0.37 -2.57 -17.48
N GLY A 50 -0.86 -2.29 -18.68
CA GLY A 50 -1.17 -3.32 -19.67
C GLY A 50 -0.02 -3.67 -20.61
N LYS A 51 0.95 -2.76 -20.80
CA LYS A 51 2.01 -2.90 -21.80
C LYS A 51 3.39 -2.62 -21.21
N PRO A 52 4.44 -3.28 -21.70
CA PRO A 52 5.82 -3.04 -21.28
C PRO A 52 6.27 -1.58 -21.39
N GLY A 53 5.85 -0.88 -22.44
CA GLY A 53 6.18 0.53 -22.63
C GLY A 53 5.60 1.46 -21.56
N GLU A 54 4.44 1.12 -21.02
CA GLU A 54 3.82 1.89 -19.91
C GLU A 54 4.66 1.74 -18.62
N MET A 55 5.12 0.51 -18.35
CA MET A 55 6.01 0.27 -17.21
C MET A 55 7.35 0.99 -17.39
N ALA A 56 7.95 0.91 -18.56
CA ALA A 56 9.19 1.61 -18.87
C ALA A 56 9.05 3.13 -18.69
N ALA A 57 7.93 3.71 -19.11
CA ALA A 57 7.64 5.13 -18.95
C ALA A 57 7.52 5.53 -17.46
N ILE A 58 6.85 4.72 -16.66
CA ILE A 58 6.75 4.95 -15.20
C ILE A 58 8.13 4.93 -14.57
N LEU A 59 8.92 3.91 -14.86
CA LEU A 59 10.27 3.77 -14.29
C LEU A 59 11.20 4.93 -14.70
N ASN A 60 11.12 5.34 -15.95
CA ASN A 60 11.94 6.46 -16.46
C ASN A 60 11.53 7.83 -15.86
N GLY A 61 10.32 7.94 -15.34
CA GLY A 61 9.83 9.14 -14.65
C GLY A 61 10.21 9.23 -13.17
N LEU A 62 10.86 8.23 -12.61
CA LEU A 62 11.29 8.23 -11.21
C LEU A 62 12.59 9.03 -11.03
N SER A 63 12.72 9.62 -9.85
CA SER A 63 13.92 10.28 -9.39
C SER A 63 14.68 9.42 -8.39
N GLU A 64 15.92 9.78 -8.08
CA GLU A 64 16.77 9.06 -7.12
C GLU A 64 16.07 8.90 -5.77
N GLY A 65 15.97 7.67 -5.31
CA GLY A 65 15.37 7.32 -4.03
C GLY A 65 13.84 7.24 -4.02
N ASP A 66 13.17 7.54 -5.11
CA ASP A 66 11.71 7.48 -5.19
C ASP A 66 11.17 6.07 -4.92
N ILE A 67 9.95 6.02 -4.45
CA ILE A 67 9.22 4.77 -4.22
C ILE A 67 8.17 4.60 -5.31
N LEU A 68 8.21 3.45 -5.96
CA LEU A 68 7.14 2.99 -6.85
C LEU A 68 6.30 1.95 -6.10
N PHE A 69 5.06 2.29 -5.82
CA PHE A 69 4.09 1.38 -5.21
C PHE A 69 3.20 0.78 -6.30
N VAL A 70 3.20 -0.56 -6.38
CA VAL A 70 2.36 -1.32 -7.31
C VAL A 70 1.39 -2.19 -6.51
N ASP A 71 0.13 -1.78 -6.46
CA ASP A 71 -0.92 -2.59 -5.84
C ASP A 71 -1.34 -3.74 -6.76
N GLU A 72 -1.82 -4.83 -6.17
CA GLU A 72 -2.16 -6.04 -6.92
C GLU A 72 -1.07 -6.46 -7.93
N ILE A 73 0.18 -6.45 -7.48
CA ILE A 73 1.35 -6.69 -8.33
C ILE A 73 1.31 -8.08 -9.02
N HIS A 74 0.61 -9.05 -8.44
CA HIS A 74 0.37 -10.38 -9.03
C HIS A 74 -0.43 -10.33 -10.34
N ARG A 75 -1.11 -9.22 -10.63
CA ARG A 75 -1.90 -9.02 -11.85
C ARG A 75 -1.12 -8.38 -13.00
N LEU A 76 0.17 -8.14 -12.84
CA LEU A 76 1.03 -7.77 -13.95
C LEU A 76 1.12 -8.95 -14.95
N ASN A 77 1.04 -8.66 -16.24
CA ASN A 77 1.30 -9.68 -17.23
C ASN A 77 2.81 -9.95 -17.33
N ARG A 78 3.16 -11.09 -17.93
CA ARG A 78 4.55 -11.54 -18.00
C ARG A 78 5.48 -10.55 -18.70
N GLN A 79 5.02 -9.93 -19.79
CA GLN A 79 5.83 -8.98 -20.54
C GLN A 79 6.17 -7.73 -19.72
N VAL A 80 5.24 -7.27 -18.91
CA VAL A 80 5.45 -6.15 -17.99
C VAL A 80 6.40 -6.54 -16.86
N GLU A 81 6.24 -7.75 -16.29
CA GLU A 81 7.18 -8.26 -15.27
C GLU A 81 8.62 -8.31 -15.81
N GLU A 82 8.80 -8.73 -17.06
CA GLU A 82 10.13 -8.82 -17.68
C GLU A 82 10.84 -7.46 -17.78
N VAL A 83 10.10 -6.36 -17.84
CA VAL A 83 10.68 -5.00 -17.73
C VAL A 83 11.15 -4.71 -16.32
N LEU A 84 10.44 -5.20 -15.30
CA LEU A 84 10.80 -4.98 -13.89
C LEU A 84 12.07 -5.70 -13.47
N TYR A 85 12.38 -6.85 -14.02
CA TYR A 85 13.51 -7.64 -13.54
C TYR A 85 14.85 -6.90 -13.62
N PRO A 86 15.29 -6.38 -14.78
CA PRO A 86 16.52 -5.60 -14.82
C PRO A 86 16.40 -4.28 -14.07
N ALA A 87 15.20 -3.68 -14.01
CA ALA A 87 14.98 -2.46 -13.26
C ALA A 87 15.23 -2.65 -11.76
N MET A 88 14.79 -3.77 -11.20
CA MET A 88 14.98 -4.08 -9.78
C MET A 88 16.42 -4.52 -9.45
N GLU A 89 17.04 -5.31 -10.32
CA GLU A 89 18.38 -5.85 -10.09
C GLU A 89 19.48 -4.85 -10.42
N ASP A 90 19.40 -4.24 -11.61
CA ASP A 90 20.49 -3.45 -12.19
C ASP A 90 20.17 -1.96 -12.30
N TYR A 91 18.96 -1.55 -11.90
CA TYR A 91 18.45 -0.19 -12.12
C TYR A 91 18.60 0.23 -13.57
N ALA A 92 18.14 -0.60 -14.46
CA ALA A 92 18.18 -0.39 -15.91
C ALA A 92 16.96 -0.99 -16.59
N ILE A 93 16.64 -0.45 -17.75
CA ILE A 93 15.63 -1.02 -18.66
C ILE A 93 16.28 -1.35 -20.00
N ASP A 94 15.86 -2.45 -20.60
CA ASP A 94 16.33 -2.88 -21.92
C ASP A 94 15.24 -2.59 -22.96
N ILE A 95 15.58 -1.84 -23.99
CA ILE A 95 14.68 -1.46 -25.09
C ILE A 95 15.19 -2.05 -26.38
N MET A 96 14.30 -2.77 -27.10
CA MET A 96 14.58 -3.28 -28.42
C MET A 96 14.36 -2.20 -29.48
N ILE A 97 15.39 -1.91 -30.29
CA ILE A 97 15.32 -0.98 -31.42
C ILE A 97 15.56 -1.75 -32.71
N GLY A 98 14.69 -1.52 -33.70
CA GLY A 98 14.73 -2.22 -35.01
C GLY A 98 13.80 -3.42 -35.06
N LYS A 99 13.80 -4.08 -36.20
CA LYS A 99 12.98 -5.28 -36.48
C LYS A 99 13.83 -6.39 -37.11
N GLY A 100 13.45 -7.65 -36.83
CA GLY A 100 14.11 -8.82 -37.39
C GLY A 100 15.57 -8.97 -36.98
N GLU A 101 16.41 -9.42 -37.89
CA GLU A 101 17.83 -9.70 -37.62
C GLU A 101 18.66 -8.43 -37.27
N SER A 102 18.16 -7.25 -37.62
CA SER A 102 18.80 -5.97 -37.26
C SER A 102 18.39 -5.39 -35.93
N ALA A 103 17.52 -6.07 -35.20
CA ALA A 103 17.07 -5.63 -33.87
C ALA A 103 18.25 -5.60 -32.88
N LYS A 104 18.38 -4.48 -32.17
CA LYS A 104 19.39 -4.30 -31.13
C LYS A 104 18.71 -3.96 -29.80
N SER A 105 19.24 -4.54 -28.74
CA SER A 105 18.85 -4.17 -27.38
C SER A 105 19.72 -3.03 -26.90
N ILE A 106 19.11 -1.95 -26.43
CA ILE A 106 19.78 -0.81 -25.81
C ILE A 106 19.37 -0.74 -24.35
N ARG A 107 20.35 -0.65 -23.46
CA ARG A 107 20.14 -0.52 -22.02
C ARG A 107 20.18 0.94 -21.61
N PHE A 108 19.13 1.39 -20.91
CA PHE A 108 19.03 2.70 -20.28
C PHE A 108 19.15 2.56 -18.77
N ASN A 109 20.02 3.35 -18.15
CA ASN A 109 20.15 3.40 -16.71
C ASN A 109 19.00 4.19 -16.09
N LEU A 110 18.51 3.69 -14.97
CA LEU A 110 17.51 4.34 -14.14
C LEU A 110 18.14 4.90 -12.87
N PRO A 111 17.57 5.97 -12.29
CA PRO A 111 17.89 6.33 -10.90
C PRO A 111 17.58 5.15 -9.98
N LYS A 112 18.31 5.01 -8.88
CA LYS A 112 17.97 4.01 -7.86
C LYS A 112 16.62 4.35 -7.25
N PHE A 113 15.76 3.36 -7.15
CA PHE A 113 14.40 3.47 -6.62
C PHE A 113 14.09 2.26 -5.76
N THR A 114 13.01 2.33 -5.00
CA THR A 114 12.48 1.19 -4.26
C THR A 114 11.12 0.79 -4.83
N LEU A 115 11.00 -0.45 -5.26
CA LEU A 115 9.72 -1.04 -5.59
C LEU A 115 9.06 -1.55 -4.32
N VAL A 116 7.85 -1.07 -4.04
CA VAL A 116 6.99 -1.62 -3.00
C VAL A 116 5.81 -2.29 -3.69
N GLY A 117 5.80 -3.60 -3.68
CA GLY A 117 4.71 -4.40 -4.21
C GLY A 117 3.71 -4.76 -3.13
N ALA A 118 2.43 -4.81 -3.51
CA ALA A 118 1.37 -5.30 -2.63
C ALA A 118 0.55 -6.38 -3.33
N THR A 119 0.25 -7.43 -2.61
CA THR A 119 -0.59 -8.52 -3.10
C THR A 119 -1.42 -9.12 -1.97
N THR A 120 -2.61 -9.58 -2.29
CA THR A 120 -3.44 -10.34 -1.35
C THR A 120 -3.02 -11.81 -1.28
N ARG A 121 -2.31 -12.30 -2.30
CA ARG A 121 -1.92 -13.71 -2.44
C ARG A 121 -0.49 -13.84 -2.92
N ALA A 122 0.44 -14.02 -1.99
CA ALA A 122 1.86 -14.20 -2.32
C ALA A 122 2.11 -15.39 -3.26
N GLY A 123 1.32 -16.46 -3.15
CA GLY A 123 1.44 -17.65 -4.01
C GLY A 123 1.05 -17.42 -5.47
N MET A 124 0.37 -16.31 -5.80
CA MET A 124 0.04 -15.94 -7.19
C MET A 124 1.14 -15.11 -7.86
N LEU A 125 2.12 -14.64 -7.09
CA LEU A 125 3.26 -13.92 -7.62
C LEU A 125 4.23 -14.91 -8.25
N SER A 126 4.74 -14.59 -9.45
CA SER A 126 5.75 -15.43 -10.10
C SER A 126 7.00 -15.55 -9.21
N ALA A 127 7.62 -16.72 -9.19
CA ALA A 127 8.83 -16.93 -8.42
C ALA A 127 9.96 -15.95 -8.82
N PRO A 128 10.22 -15.69 -10.11
CA PRO A 128 11.22 -14.71 -10.51
C PRO A 128 10.99 -13.32 -9.94
N LEU A 129 9.75 -12.86 -9.89
CA LEU A 129 9.43 -11.55 -9.33
C LEU A 129 9.57 -11.56 -7.80
N ARG A 130 9.02 -12.57 -7.14
CA ARG A 130 9.08 -12.70 -5.67
C ARG A 130 10.51 -12.72 -5.15
N ASP A 131 11.40 -13.44 -5.83
CA ASP A 131 12.79 -13.61 -5.41
C ASP A 131 13.62 -12.32 -5.51
N ARG A 132 13.10 -11.31 -6.20
CA ARG A 132 13.76 -10.00 -6.34
C ARG A 132 13.43 -9.01 -5.23
N PHE A 133 12.52 -9.36 -4.34
CA PHE A 133 12.23 -8.54 -3.17
C PHE A 133 13.19 -8.89 -2.03
N GLY A 134 13.93 -7.90 -1.53
CA GLY A 134 14.85 -8.09 -0.40
C GLY A 134 14.13 -8.16 0.95
N VAL A 135 12.95 -7.55 1.04
CA VAL A 135 12.10 -7.56 2.24
C VAL A 135 10.72 -8.07 1.87
N VAL A 136 10.29 -9.15 2.52
CA VAL A 136 8.94 -9.71 2.34
C VAL A 136 8.24 -9.65 3.69
N ASN A 137 7.13 -8.91 3.76
CA ASN A 137 6.39 -8.69 4.99
C ASN A 137 4.95 -9.21 4.86
N HIS A 138 4.62 -10.19 5.68
CA HIS A 138 3.25 -10.69 5.82
C HIS A 138 2.46 -9.78 6.75
N MET A 139 1.35 -9.29 6.26
CA MET A 139 0.41 -8.49 7.04
C MET A 139 -0.77 -9.34 7.46
N GLU A 140 -1.09 -9.29 8.74
CA GLU A 140 -2.19 -10.01 9.34
C GLU A 140 -3.33 -9.05 9.71
N PHE A 141 -4.50 -9.59 9.99
CA PHE A 141 -5.60 -8.81 10.53
C PHE A 141 -5.18 -8.15 11.85
N TYR A 142 -5.65 -6.92 12.04
CA TYR A 142 -5.41 -6.18 13.27
C TYR A 142 -6.25 -6.75 14.41
N THR A 143 -5.70 -6.68 15.61
CA THR A 143 -6.47 -6.98 16.82
C THR A 143 -7.50 -5.88 17.09
N VAL A 144 -8.46 -6.16 17.96
CA VAL A 144 -9.46 -5.18 18.37
C VAL A 144 -8.80 -3.97 19.03
N ASP A 145 -7.79 -4.18 19.88
CA ASP A 145 -7.09 -3.10 20.56
C ASP A 145 -6.29 -2.22 19.58
N GLU A 146 -5.63 -2.81 18.60
CA GLU A 146 -4.94 -2.06 17.54
C GLU A 146 -5.92 -1.22 16.71
N LEU A 147 -7.07 -1.79 16.32
CA LEU A 147 -8.11 -1.07 15.59
C LEU A 147 -8.73 0.05 16.42
N LYS A 148 -8.94 -0.18 17.71
CA LYS A 148 -9.40 0.84 18.64
C LYS A 148 -8.45 2.04 18.66
N HIS A 149 -7.15 1.80 18.70
CA HIS A 149 -6.13 2.84 18.61
C HIS A 149 -6.23 3.64 17.31
N ILE A 150 -6.38 2.96 16.19
CA ILE A 150 -6.57 3.58 14.87
C ILE A 150 -7.84 4.44 14.85
N ILE A 151 -8.95 3.93 15.36
CA ILE A 151 -10.23 4.65 15.41
C ILE A 151 -10.12 5.91 16.26
N VAL A 152 -9.50 5.84 17.43
CA VAL A 152 -9.30 7.01 18.30
C VAL A 152 -8.43 8.07 17.61
N ASN A 153 -7.35 7.67 16.96
CA ASN A 153 -6.49 8.60 16.22
C ASN A 153 -7.22 9.22 15.02
N SER A 154 -7.96 8.42 14.26
CA SER A 154 -8.75 8.90 13.13
C SER A 154 -9.87 9.85 13.58
N ALA A 155 -10.51 9.58 14.71
CA ALA A 155 -11.52 10.47 15.30
C ALA A 155 -10.93 11.84 15.66
N LYS A 156 -9.73 11.89 16.22
CA LYS A 156 -9.00 13.15 16.47
C LYS A 156 -8.77 13.95 15.20
N VAL A 157 -8.31 13.29 14.14
CA VAL A 157 -8.08 13.93 12.82
C VAL A 157 -9.38 14.48 12.24
N LEU A 158 -10.49 13.75 12.41
CA LEU A 158 -11.81 14.18 11.94
C LEU A 158 -12.50 15.20 12.87
N GLY A 159 -11.91 15.52 14.00
CA GLY A 159 -12.53 16.42 14.99
C GLY A 159 -13.78 15.83 15.67
N VAL A 160 -13.85 14.51 15.80
CA VAL A 160 -14.98 13.81 16.40
C VAL A 160 -14.63 13.36 17.81
N GLU A 161 -15.51 13.64 18.75
CA GLU A 161 -15.40 13.13 20.10
C GLU A 161 -15.93 11.69 20.17
N ILE A 162 -15.11 10.78 20.67
CA ILE A 162 -15.46 9.37 20.84
C ILE A 162 -15.01 8.88 22.20
N ASP A 163 -15.87 8.13 22.92
CA ASP A 163 -15.47 7.51 24.16
C ASP A 163 -14.82 6.13 23.93
N ASP A 164 -14.21 5.61 24.99
CA ASP A 164 -13.46 4.35 24.92
C ASP A 164 -14.34 3.16 24.54
N LYS A 165 -15.56 3.09 25.06
CA LYS A 165 -16.51 2.02 24.79
C LYS A 165 -17.05 2.09 23.35
N GLY A 166 -17.31 3.29 22.85
CA GLY A 166 -17.70 3.52 21.47
C GLY A 166 -16.62 3.10 20.48
N ALA A 167 -15.37 3.48 20.77
CA ALA A 167 -14.21 3.07 19.97
C ALA A 167 -14.01 1.55 19.97
N TYR A 168 -14.15 0.91 21.12
CA TYR A 168 -14.06 -0.54 21.25
C TYR A 168 -15.16 -1.27 20.43
N GLU A 169 -16.39 -0.83 20.53
CA GLU A 169 -17.51 -1.44 19.79
C GLU A 169 -17.31 -1.34 18.27
N MET A 170 -16.83 -0.19 17.80
CA MET A 170 -16.51 -0.02 16.39
C MET A 170 -15.34 -0.90 15.96
N ALA A 171 -14.30 -0.99 16.79
CA ALA A 171 -13.15 -1.84 16.52
C ALA A 171 -13.54 -3.31 16.42
N ARG A 172 -14.38 -3.79 17.33
CA ARG A 172 -14.89 -5.17 17.36
C ARG A 172 -15.60 -5.54 16.07
N ARG A 173 -16.42 -4.63 15.53
CA ARG A 173 -17.19 -4.86 14.29
C ARG A 173 -16.43 -4.54 13.00
N SER A 174 -15.17 -4.12 13.09
CA SER A 174 -14.35 -3.75 11.92
C SER A 174 -13.60 -4.94 11.29
N ARG A 175 -13.84 -6.14 11.77
CA ARG A 175 -13.32 -7.40 11.19
C ARG A 175 -11.82 -7.39 10.90
N GLY A 176 -11.03 -6.77 11.77
CA GLY A 176 -9.58 -6.74 11.68
C GLY A 176 -9.00 -5.82 10.61
N THR A 177 -9.80 -4.97 9.93
CA THR A 177 -9.31 -4.11 8.85
C THR A 177 -9.44 -2.62 9.14
N PRO A 178 -8.32 -1.86 9.07
CA PRO A 178 -8.35 -0.41 9.24
C PRO A 178 -9.21 0.32 8.20
N ARG A 179 -9.26 -0.17 6.96
CA ARG A 179 -10.13 0.41 5.92
C ARG A 179 -11.58 0.37 6.31
N LEU A 180 -12.05 -0.77 6.82
CA LEU A 180 -13.43 -0.90 7.28
C LEU A 180 -13.66 -0.02 8.51
N ALA A 181 -12.75 -0.04 9.49
CA ALA A 181 -12.83 0.79 10.69
C ALA A 181 -12.99 2.27 10.35
N ASN A 182 -12.15 2.81 9.47
CA ASN A 182 -12.22 4.21 9.06
C ASN A 182 -13.50 4.54 8.27
N ARG A 183 -13.97 3.64 7.43
CA ARG A 183 -15.22 3.80 6.72
C ARG A 183 -16.42 3.85 7.68
N LEU A 184 -16.47 2.94 8.64
CA LEU A 184 -17.52 2.89 9.65
C LEU A 184 -17.48 4.14 10.56
N LEU A 185 -16.28 4.59 10.95
CA LEU A 185 -16.13 5.79 11.76
C LEU A 185 -16.79 7.01 11.11
N LYS A 186 -16.58 7.20 9.82
CA LYS A 186 -17.21 8.31 9.07
C LYS A 186 -18.73 8.19 9.05
N ARG A 187 -19.26 6.99 8.89
CA ARG A 187 -20.71 6.76 8.89
C ARG A 187 -21.34 6.97 10.26
N VAL A 188 -20.70 6.44 11.30
CA VAL A 188 -21.16 6.64 12.67
C VAL A 188 -21.06 8.11 13.08
N ARG A 189 -20.01 8.82 12.68
CA ARG A 189 -19.90 10.27 12.86
C ARG A 189 -21.08 11.01 12.26
N ASP A 190 -21.41 10.75 11.00
CA ASP A 190 -22.52 11.41 10.31
C ASP A 190 -23.82 11.17 11.06
N PHE A 191 -24.02 9.95 11.53
CA PHE A 191 -25.18 9.56 12.33
C PHE A 191 -25.23 10.30 13.68
N ALA A 192 -24.10 10.37 14.38
CA ALA A 192 -24.00 11.07 15.65
C ALA A 192 -24.29 12.56 15.53
N GLN A 193 -23.81 13.20 14.45
CA GLN A 193 -24.03 14.62 14.20
C GLN A 193 -25.51 14.95 13.88
N VAL A 194 -26.21 14.07 13.18
CA VAL A 194 -27.59 14.33 12.76
C VAL A 194 -28.62 13.92 13.83
N LYS A 195 -28.40 12.83 14.52
CA LYS A 195 -29.36 12.25 15.47
C LYS A 195 -29.05 12.52 16.93
N TYR A 196 -27.83 12.92 17.24
CA TYR A 196 -27.34 13.11 18.60
C TYR A 196 -26.53 14.43 18.69
N ASP A 197 -25.74 14.56 19.73
CA ASP A 197 -24.90 15.74 20.00
C ASP A 197 -23.52 15.75 19.29
N GLY A 198 -23.28 14.80 18.40
CA GLY A 198 -22.02 14.64 17.68
C GLY A 198 -20.97 13.78 18.38
N LYS A 199 -21.23 13.34 19.63
CA LYS A 199 -20.33 12.45 20.37
C LYS A 199 -20.67 11.00 20.07
N ILE A 200 -19.66 10.18 19.84
CA ILE A 200 -19.78 8.75 19.64
C ILE A 200 -19.57 8.03 20.97
N THR A 201 -20.66 7.60 21.58
CA THR A 201 -20.69 6.73 22.75
C THR A 201 -20.93 5.28 22.31
N TYR A 202 -20.88 4.35 23.24
CA TYR A 202 -21.25 2.94 22.97
C TYR A 202 -22.65 2.83 22.36
N ASP A 203 -23.62 3.52 22.96
CA ASP A 203 -25.02 3.43 22.50
C ASP A 203 -25.18 4.00 21.08
N VAL A 204 -24.54 5.11 20.79
CA VAL A 204 -24.53 5.72 19.44
C VAL A 204 -23.85 4.80 18.43
N ALA A 205 -22.67 4.27 18.77
CA ALA A 205 -21.93 3.37 17.90
C ALA A 205 -22.73 2.09 17.63
N SER A 206 -23.25 1.45 18.67
CA SER A 206 -24.04 0.22 18.55
C SER A 206 -25.29 0.42 17.69
N PHE A 207 -26.04 1.47 17.96
CA PHE A 207 -27.26 1.77 17.20
C PHE A 207 -26.96 2.06 15.72
N ALA A 208 -25.94 2.88 15.44
CA ALA A 208 -25.56 3.20 14.07
C ALA A 208 -25.06 1.98 13.30
N LEU A 209 -24.25 1.13 13.94
CA LEU A 209 -23.72 -0.09 13.32
C LEU A 209 -24.81 -1.12 13.07
N ASP A 210 -25.80 -1.24 13.98
CA ASP A 210 -26.96 -2.10 13.78
C ASP A 210 -27.80 -1.65 12.57
N LEU A 211 -28.02 -0.34 12.41
CA LEU A 211 -28.67 0.23 11.23
C LEU A 211 -27.90 0.02 9.92
N LEU A 212 -26.60 -0.07 10.00
CA LEU A 212 -25.73 -0.37 8.85
C LEU A 212 -25.59 -1.88 8.60
N GLU A 213 -26.28 -2.70 9.37
CA GLU A 213 -26.21 -4.18 9.31
C GLU A 213 -24.76 -4.71 9.43
N VAL A 214 -24.00 -4.10 10.33
CA VAL A 214 -22.61 -4.49 10.62
C VAL A 214 -22.57 -5.27 11.93
N ASP A 215 -22.32 -6.57 11.86
CA ASP A 215 -22.23 -7.48 13.00
C ASP A 215 -20.81 -7.55 13.60
#